data_19a364dab75278ae282cc49cabfbeaf8
#
_entry.id   19a364dab75278ae282cc49cabfbeaf8
#
_cell.length_a   1.000
_cell.length_b   1.000
_cell.length_c   1.000
_cell.angle_alpha   90.00
_cell.angle_beta   90.00
_cell.angle_gamma   90.00
#
_symmetry.space_group_name_H-M   'P 1'
#
loop_
_entity.id
_entity.type
_entity.pdbx_description
1 polymer ?
#
loop_
_entity_poly.entity_id
_entity_poly.type
_entity_poly.pdbx_seq_one_letter_code
_entity_poly.pdbx_strand_id
1 'polypeptide(L)'
;MDNIKIIRLQNGDDIIGSVVFDYDEYYIKEPMLVGIEYVGNKSSLIMRQWLPSQLIKRNEIKLKERDILFVVDPADDFCEYYTHTVERLTELLTYKEKTKNMDEQQISNIMDAYEEMNHGTIVH
;
A
#
# COMPACT_ATOMS: atom_id res chain seq x y z
N MET A 1 1.21 -0.45 -13.59
CA MET A 1 1.38 -1.73 -12.88
C MET A 1 0.40 -2.73 -13.40
N ASP A 2 0.88 -3.89 -13.76
CA ASP A 2 0.06 -4.98 -14.26
C ASP A 2 -0.17 -6.00 -13.15
N ASN A 3 -1.20 -6.82 -13.33
CA ASN A 3 -1.53 -7.91 -12.40
C ASN A 3 -1.87 -7.46 -10.98
N ILE A 4 -2.61 -6.39 -10.86
CA ILE A 4 -3.07 -5.92 -9.55
C ILE A 4 -4.16 -6.86 -9.04
N LYS A 5 -3.96 -7.39 -7.83
CA LYS A 5 -4.88 -8.33 -7.18
C LYS A 5 -5.11 -7.92 -5.74
N ILE A 6 -6.28 -8.28 -5.23
CA ILE A 6 -6.57 -8.24 -3.80
C ILE A 6 -6.40 -9.66 -3.27
N ILE A 7 -5.61 -9.79 -2.20
CA ILE A 7 -5.32 -11.07 -1.56
C ILE A 7 -5.81 -11.01 -0.13
N ARG A 8 -6.64 -11.99 0.26
CA ARG A 8 -6.96 -12.18 1.67
C ARG A 8 -6.01 -13.20 2.27
N LEU A 9 -5.33 -12.80 3.32
CA LEU A 9 -4.41 -13.66 4.06
C LEU A 9 -5.16 -14.52 5.08
N GLN A 10 -4.53 -15.59 5.54
CA GLN A 10 -5.13 -16.50 6.53
C GLN A 10 -5.45 -15.80 7.85
N ASN A 11 -4.75 -14.71 8.17
CA ASN A 11 -5.04 -13.92 9.38
C ASN A 11 -6.24 -12.97 9.21
N GLY A 12 -6.84 -12.91 8.03
CA GLY A 12 -7.99 -12.06 7.74
C GLY A 12 -7.64 -10.70 7.14
N ASP A 13 -6.36 -10.36 7.01
CA ASP A 13 -5.96 -9.11 6.37
C ASP A 13 -6.18 -9.18 4.86
N ASP A 14 -6.62 -8.07 4.29
CA ASP A 14 -6.74 -7.89 2.85
C ASP A 14 -5.64 -6.95 2.38
N ILE A 15 -4.87 -7.41 1.40
CA ILE A 15 -3.82 -6.59 0.79
C ILE A 15 -4.07 -6.47 -0.71
N ILE A 16 -3.66 -5.34 -1.26
CA ILE A 16 -3.66 -5.10 -2.71
C ILE A 16 -2.23 -4.87 -3.16
N GLY A 17 -1.88 -5.39 -4.31
CA GLY A 17 -0.54 -5.21 -4.87
C GLY A 17 -0.42 -5.77 -6.27
N SER A 18 0.74 -5.57 -6.87
CA SER A 18 1.09 -6.19 -8.14
C SER A 18 1.64 -7.59 -7.87
N VAL A 19 0.97 -8.62 -8.39
CA VAL A 19 1.22 -10.01 -8.01
C VAL A 19 1.78 -10.80 -9.18
N VAL A 20 2.85 -11.53 -8.91
CA VAL A 20 3.41 -12.53 -9.82
C VAL A 20 3.44 -13.87 -9.09
N PHE A 21 2.88 -14.89 -9.71
CA PHE A 21 2.92 -16.26 -9.19
C PHE A 21 4.00 -17.05 -9.93
N ASP A 22 4.94 -17.62 -9.18
CA ASP A 22 6.07 -18.36 -9.74
C ASP A 22 6.55 -19.44 -8.76
N TYR A 23 6.69 -20.68 -9.21
CA TYR A 23 7.16 -21.81 -8.41
C TYR A 23 6.43 -21.96 -7.05
N ASP A 24 5.10 -21.95 -7.08
CA ASP A 24 4.24 -22.10 -5.90
C ASP A 24 4.35 -20.95 -4.88
N GLU A 25 4.95 -19.83 -5.28
CA GLU A 25 5.10 -18.67 -4.43
C GLU A 25 4.48 -17.42 -5.09
N TYR A 26 3.93 -16.55 -4.26
CA TYR A 26 3.37 -15.28 -4.69
C TYR A 26 4.33 -14.16 -4.34
N TYR A 27 4.74 -13.40 -5.35
CA TYR A 27 5.57 -12.21 -5.19
C TYR A 27 4.67 -11.00 -5.34
N ILE A 28 4.60 -10.17 -4.31
CA ILE A 28 3.69 -9.03 -4.27
C ILE A 28 4.53 -7.77 -4.14
N LYS A 29 4.43 -6.90 -5.16
CA LYS A 29 5.11 -5.60 -5.18
C LYS A 29 4.16 -4.52 -4.70
N GLU A 30 4.69 -3.59 -3.92
CA GLU A 30 3.98 -2.44 -3.39
C GLU A 30 2.70 -2.84 -2.66
N PRO A 31 2.77 -3.78 -1.69
CA PRO A 31 1.57 -4.22 -0.98
C PRO A 31 1.02 -3.10 -0.10
N MET A 32 -0.30 -2.90 -0.19
CA MET A 32 -1.03 -1.97 0.65
C MET A 32 -2.10 -2.74 1.43
N LEU A 33 -2.25 -2.42 2.70
CA LEU A 33 -3.32 -2.97 3.51
C LEU A 33 -4.63 -2.26 3.18
N VAL A 34 -5.68 -3.03 2.90
CA VAL A 34 -7.02 -2.52 2.63
C VAL A 34 -7.89 -2.76 3.84
N GLY A 35 -8.62 -1.76 4.26
CA GLY A 35 -9.53 -1.88 5.39
C GLY A 35 -10.78 -1.05 5.19
N ILE A 36 -11.72 -1.22 6.12
CA ILE A 36 -12.93 -0.42 6.19
C ILE A 36 -12.94 0.30 7.52
N GLU A 37 -13.13 1.61 7.47
CA GLU A 37 -13.30 2.43 8.65
C GLU A 37 -14.76 2.85 8.75
N TYR A 38 -15.32 2.73 9.95
CA TYR A 38 -16.69 3.13 10.23
C TYR A 38 -16.68 4.40 11.09
N VAL A 39 -17.31 5.45 10.57
CA VAL A 39 -17.51 6.70 11.31
C VAL A 39 -19.01 6.99 11.35
N GLY A 40 -19.64 6.76 12.50
CA GLY A 40 -21.09 6.83 12.61
C GLY A 40 -21.78 5.77 11.75
N ASN A 41 -22.68 6.21 10.86
CA ASN A 41 -23.40 5.33 9.95
C ASN A 41 -22.72 5.19 8.58
N LYS A 42 -21.52 5.76 8.43
CA LYS A 42 -20.79 5.74 7.15
C LYS A 42 -19.62 4.77 7.22
N SER A 43 -19.39 4.06 6.14
CA SER A 43 -18.21 3.24 5.95
C SER A 43 -17.34 3.84 4.85
N SER A 44 -16.03 3.77 5.04
CA SER A 44 -15.04 4.24 4.07
C SER A 44 -13.98 3.18 3.88
N LEU A 45 -13.57 2.95 2.62
CA LEU A 45 -12.40 2.13 2.34
C LEU A 45 -11.16 2.93 2.63
N ILE A 46 -10.22 2.32 3.35
CA ILE A 46 -8.92 2.90 3.60
C ILE A 46 -7.84 1.98 3.04
N MET A 47 -6.75 2.59 2.62
CA MET A 47 -5.60 1.89 2.09
C MET A 47 -4.34 2.51 2.68
N ARG A 48 -3.46 1.68 3.24
CA ARG A 48 -2.22 2.15 3.88
C ARG A 48 -1.10 1.16 3.64
N GLN A 49 0.13 1.61 3.83
CA GLN A 49 1.27 0.71 3.69
C GLN A 49 1.15 -0.45 4.66
N TRP A 50 1.33 -1.66 4.15
CA TRP A 50 1.30 -2.86 4.99
C TRP A 50 2.56 -2.95 5.83
N LEU A 51 3.73 -2.72 5.21
CA LEU A 51 5.00 -2.69 5.91
C LEU A 51 5.59 -1.27 5.86
N PRO A 52 6.08 -0.75 7.01
CA PRO A 52 6.74 0.55 7.01
C PRO A 52 7.98 0.55 6.12
N SER A 53 8.07 1.52 5.22
CA SER A 53 9.18 1.61 4.27
C SER A 53 10.56 1.74 4.94
N GLN A 54 10.59 2.26 6.17
CA GLN A 54 11.82 2.40 6.95
C GLN A 54 12.41 1.07 7.40
N LEU A 55 11.61 0.01 7.43
CA LEU A 55 12.01 -1.29 7.94
C LEU A 55 12.42 -2.28 6.86
N ILE A 56 12.15 -1.96 5.59
CA ILE A 56 12.35 -2.88 4.48
C ILE A 56 13.24 -2.26 3.41
N LYS A 57 14.05 -3.07 2.78
CA LYS A 57 14.92 -2.65 1.69
C LYS A 57 14.14 -2.40 0.40
N ARG A 58 13.16 -3.24 0.13
CA ARG A 58 12.25 -3.14 -1.03
C ARG A 58 10.84 -3.40 -0.58
N ASN A 59 9.91 -2.65 -1.09
CA ASN A 59 8.49 -2.86 -0.79
C ASN A 59 7.93 -4.01 -1.63
N GLU A 60 8.40 -5.20 -1.31
CA GLU A 60 8.08 -6.45 -2.00
C GLU A 60 8.07 -7.58 -0.99
N ILE A 61 7.05 -8.43 -1.05
CA ILE A 61 6.92 -9.58 -0.15
C ILE A 61 6.74 -10.86 -0.95
N LYS A 62 7.12 -11.95 -0.33
CA LYS A 62 6.92 -13.29 -0.86
C LYS A 62 6.02 -14.07 0.08
N LEU A 63 4.92 -14.61 -0.45
CA LEU A 63 3.98 -15.42 0.29
C LEU A 63 3.87 -16.80 -0.33
N LYS A 64 3.65 -17.78 0.53
CA LYS A 64 3.34 -19.14 0.08
C LYS A 64 1.83 -19.29 -0.10
N GLU A 65 1.43 -20.22 -0.95
CA GLU A 65 0.02 -20.50 -1.21
C GLU A 65 -0.76 -20.76 0.09
N ARG A 66 -0.14 -21.44 1.05
CA ARG A 66 -0.76 -21.74 2.36
C ARG A 66 -1.08 -20.50 3.20
N ASP A 67 -0.43 -19.37 2.92
CA ASP A 67 -0.65 -18.11 3.65
C ASP A 67 -1.85 -17.34 3.09
N ILE A 68 -2.39 -17.77 1.97
CA ILE A 68 -3.41 -17.07 1.19
C ILE A 68 -4.73 -17.80 1.30
N LEU A 69 -5.78 -17.07 1.66
CA LEU A 69 -7.14 -17.61 1.68
C LEU A 69 -7.77 -17.54 0.29
N PHE A 70 -7.68 -16.40 -0.38
CA PHE A 70 -8.13 -16.23 -1.76
C PHE A 70 -7.46 -15.04 -2.44
N VAL A 71 -7.53 -15.04 -3.78
CA VAL A 71 -7.06 -13.96 -4.64
C VAL A 71 -8.22 -13.53 -5.53
N VAL A 72 -8.50 -12.23 -5.60
CA VAL A 72 -9.57 -11.69 -6.43
C VAL A 72 -9.09 -10.49 -7.22
N ASP A 73 -9.78 -10.22 -8.32
CA ASP A 73 -9.52 -9.05 -9.13
C ASP A 73 -10.23 -7.84 -8.54
N PRO A 74 -9.53 -6.73 -8.30
CA PRO A 74 -10.18 -5.51 -7.84
C PRO A 74 -10.98 -4.84 -8.95
N ALA A 75 -11.95 -4.03 -8.58
CA ALA A 75 -12.67 -3.19 -9.53
C ALA A 75 -11.71 -2.20 -10.21
N ASP A 76 -12.00 -1.81 -11.45
CA ASP A 76 -11.11 -0.97 -12.26
C ASP A 76 -10.81 0.37 -11.60
N ASP A 77 -11.81 1.03 -11.04
CA ASP A 77 -11.64 2.31 -10.34
C ASP A 77 -10.77 2.16 -9.08
N PHE A 78 -10.86 1.03 -8.41
CA PHE A 78 -10.01 0.74 -7.25
C PHE A 78 -8.57 0.46 -7.67
N CYS A 79 -8.36 -0.19 -8.82
CA CYS A 79 -7.02 -0.35 -9.41
C CYS A 79 -6.37 0.99 -9.69
N GLU A 80 -7.11 1.92 -10.29
CA GLU A 80 -6.61 3.27 -10.57
C GLU A 80 -6.26 4.01 -9.29
N TYR A 81 -7.12 3.93 -8.31
CA TYR A 81 -6.87 4.54 -7.00
C TYR A 81 -5.60 4.00 -6.35
N TYR A 82 -5.42 2.68 -6.36
CA TYR A 82 -4.21 2.03 -5.84
C TYR A 82 -2.97 2.52 -6.59
N THR A 83 -2.99 2.52 -7.92
CA THR A 83 -1.88 2.95 -8.74
C THR A 83 -1.48 4.39 -8.43
N HIS A 84 -2.44 5.29 -8.34
CA HIS A 84 -2.18 6.69 -7.99
C HIS A 84 -1.60 6.83 -6.58
N THR A 85 -2.09 6.06 -5.63
CA THR A 85 -1.59 6.09 -4.26
C THR A 85 -0.13 5.65 -4.20
N VAL A 86 0.22 4.58 -4.89
CA VAL A 86 1.60 4.08 -4.96
C VAL A 86 2.52 5.10 -5.62
N GLU A 87 2.10 5.72 -6.72
CA GLU A 87 2.87 6.75 -7.39
C GLU A 87 3.16 7.93 -6.47
N ARG A 88 2.16 8.42 -5.74
CA ARG A 88 2.34 9.51 -4.78
C ARG A 88 3.29 9.15 -3.65
N LEU A 89 3.19 7.95 -3.10
CA LEU A 89 4.11 7.49 -2.06
C LEU A 89 5.54 7.41 -2.58
N THR A 90 5.73 6.93 -3.79
CA THR A 90 7.03 6.86 -4.44
C THR A 90 7.63 8.24 -4.62
N GLU A 91 6.84 9.21 -5.08
CA GLU A 91 7.26 10.60 -5.22
C GLU A 91 7.71 11.21 -3.89
N LEU A 92 6.94 11.00 -2.82
CA LEU A 92 7.27 11.50 -1.50
C LEU A 92 8.57 10.90 -0.96
N LEU A 93 8.80 9.60 -1.16
CA LEU A 93 10.03 8.93 -0.77
C LEU A 93 11.23 9.46 -1.56
N THR A 94 11.06 9.71 -2.84
CA THR A 94 12.09 10.32 -3.69
C THR A 94 12.42 11.73 -3.21
N TYR A 95 11.41 12.50 -2.85
CA TYR A 95 11.60 13.85 -2.27
C TYR A 95 12.39 13.78 -0.97
N LYS A 96 12.08 12.84 -0.11
CA LYS A 96 12.77 12.64 1.16
C LYS A 96 14.26 12.33 0.95
N GLU A 97 14.59 11.51 -0.02
CA GLU A 97 15.98 11.19 -0.36
C GLU A 97 16.73 12.42 -0.88
N LYS A 98 16.08 13.20 -1.75
CA LYS A 98 16.68 14.42 -2.33
C LYS A 98 16.87 15.54 -1.33
N THR A 99 16.16 15.51 -0.21
CA THR A 99 16.12 16.60 0.76
C THR A 99 16.88 16.31 2.05
N LYS A 100 17.85 15.41 1.99
CA LYS A 100 18.68 15.06 3.16
C LYS A 100 19.35 16.25 3.83
N ASN A 101 19.56 17.36 3.10
CA ASN A 101 20.21 18.55 3.60
C ASN A 101 19.26 19.73 3.78
N MET A 102 17.95 19.51 3.75
CA MET A 102 16.96 20.55 4.02
C MET A 102 16.86 20.86 5.49
N ASP A 103 16.36 22.07 5.83
CA ASP A 103 16.13 22.41 7.21
C ASP A 103 15.02 21.54 7.84
N GLU A 104 14.98 21.53 9.16
CA GLU A 104 14.06 20.68 9.92
C GLU A 104 12.58 20.94 9.57
N GLN A 105 12.23 22.19 9.28
CA GLN A 105 10.85 22.55 8.98
C GLN A 105 10.41 22.03 7.62
N GLN A 106 11.30 22.09 6.63
CA GLN A 106 11.01 21.53 5.30
C GLN A 106 10.86 20.02 5.36
N ILE A 107 11.73 19.37 6.10
CA ILE A 107 11.66 17.92 6.31
C ILE A 107 10.37 17.55 7.05
N SER A 108 9.99 18.29 8.09
CA SER A 108 8.78 18.07 8.86
C SER A 108 7.53 18.17 7.98
N ASN A 109 7.46 19.17 7.11
CA ASN A 109 6.31 19.34 6.20
C ASN A 109 6.17 18.16 5.23
N ILE A 110 7.28 17.65 4.73
CA ILE A 110 7.27 16.47 3.85
C ILE A 110 6.84 15.22 4.63
N MET A 111 7.32 15.07 5.85
CA MET A 111 6.96 13.94 6.72
C MET A 111 5.49 13.97 7.09
N ASP A 112 4.92 15.14 7.37
CA ASP A 112 3.50 15.27 7.67
C ASP A 112 2.64 14.86 6.47
N ALA A 113 3.01 15.27 5.26
CA ALA A 113 2.30 14.86 4.05
C ALA A 113 2.39 13.34 3.84
N TYR A 114 3.54 12.74 4.13
CA TYR A 114 3.74 11.30 4.04
C TYR A 114 2.88 10.56 5.06
N GLU A 115 2.80 11.05 6.30
CA GLU A 115 1.97 10.45 7.35
C GLU A 115 0.49 10.51 7.01
N GLU A 116 0.01 11.62 6.44
CA GLU A 116 -1.37 11.72 5.98
C GLU A 116 -1.71 10.64 4.96
N MET A 117 -0.80 10.36 4.02
CA MET A 117 -0.99 9.32 3.04
C MET A 117 -0.94 7.92 3.64
N ASN A 118 -0.10 7.71 4.66
CA ASN A 118 0.02 6.41 5.35
C ASN A 118 -1.16 6.13 6.28
N HIS A 119 -1.79 7.15 6.85
CA HIS A 119 -2.98 6.98 7.69
C HIS A 119 -4.22 6.63 6.89
N GLY A 120 -4.06 6.49 5.63
CA GLY A 120 -5.09 6.04 4.74
C GLY A 120 -5.77 7.19 4.02
N THR A 121 -5.76 7.08 2.71
CA THR A 121 -6.63 7.90 1.89
C THR A 121 -8.01 7.26 1.95
N ILE A 122 -9.01 8.02 2.35
CA ILE A 122 -10.36 7.52 2.51
C ILE A 122 -11.03 7.50 1.14
N VAL A 123 -11.55 6.33 0.75
CA VAL A 123 -12.35 6.16 -0.46
C VAL A 123 -13.80 5.97 -0.04
N HIS A 124 -14.66 6.81 -0.57
CA HIS A 124 -16.10 6.74 -0.30
C HIS A 124 -16.85 6.02 -1.41
#